data_66584019abc21c6087b4c198954cb92b
#
_entry.id   66584019abc21c6087b4c198954cb92b
#
_cell.length_a   1.000
_cell.length_b   1.000
_cell.length_c   1.000
_cell.angle_alpha   90.00
_cell.angle_beta   90.00
_cell.angle_gamma   90.00
#
_symmetry.space_group_name_H-M   'P 1'
#
loop_
_entity.id
_entity.type
_entity.pdbx_description
1 polymer ?
#
loop_
_entity_poly.entity_id
_entity_poly.type
_entity_poly.pdbx_seq_one_letter_code
_entity_poly.pdbx_strand_id
1 'polypeptide(L)'
;MKKILPCVIGLGYVGLPVFISLKKKFNVVGYDVNYNRIKNLRILKDNNNEFKKNDLKIKNNSIFTNKSKDIERCNFFIVAVPTPLKNKNEPGLKYVLSAFKTISKVIKKDDIIFLESTVFPGTTDTICKKILLKNKNKITDKEFYLGYSSERINPGDRKHNLKNISKVVSINANQKIIRKVKRVYNNVSKKIVISKKIKEAELSKLIENTQRDLNISLMNEIMILCHKKNLDFNEVIKLAKTKWNFLKFNPGLVGGHCLPVDPFYLSSYASKSKYKTKVTLAGREINNSMENFITNLIIKEI
;
A
#
# COMPACT_ATOMS: atom_id res chain seq x y z
N MET A 1 2.74 -15.69 27.75
CA MET A 1 2.72 -15.43 26.28
C MET A 1 4.03 -14.74 25.89
N LYS A 2 4.72 -15.19 24.84
CA LYS A 2 5.92 -14.48 24.36
C LYS A 2 5.60 -13.00 24.11
N LYS A 3 6.49 -12.09 24.51
CA LYS A 3 6.40 -10.65 24.29
C LYS A 3 6.36 -10.38 22.78
N ILE A 4 5.43 -9.53 22.30
CA ILE A 4 5.38 -9.15 20.88
C ILE A 4 6.55 -8.20 20.62
N LEU A 5 7.38 -8.53 19.64
CA LEU A 5 8.47 -7.71 19.14
C LEU A 5 8.24 -7.47 17.62
N PRO A 6 7.62 -6.34 17.24
CA PRO A 6 7.36 -6.04 15.85
C PRO A 6 8.62 -5.69 15.07
N CYS A 7 8.64 -6.11 13.80
CA CYS A 7 9.58 -5.67 12.78
C CYS A 7 8.81 -5.03 11.63
N VAL A 8 9.15 -3.82 11.24
CA VAL A 8 8.64 -3.16 10.04
C VAL A 8 9.72 -3.21 8.97
N ILE A 9 9.44 -3.87 7.84
CA ILE A 9 10.34 -4.05 6.71
C ILE A 9 9.94 -3.11 5.58
N GLY A 10 10.85 -2.22 5.20
CA GLY A 10 10.59 -1.07 4.35
C GLY A 10 10.17 0.15 5.17
N LEU A 11 11.00 1.19 5.20
CA LEU A 11 10.77 2.41 5.98
C LEU A 11 10.49 3.61 5.06
N GLY A 12 9.68 3.38 4.03
CA GLY A 12 9.18 4.39 3.11
C GLY A 12 7.95 5.14 3.65
N TYR A 13 7.12 5.66 2.74
CA TYR A 13 5.87 6.40 3.04
C TYR A 13 4.83 5.60 3.85
N VAL A 14 4.85 4.28 3.77
CA VAL A 14 3.93 3.39 4.51
C VAL A 14 4.58 2.86 5.79
N GLY A 15 5.76 2.30 5.70
CA GLY A 15 6.37 1.59 6.84
C GLY A 15 6.87 2.51 7.94
N LEU A 16 7.40 3.71 7.61
CA LEU A 16 7.86 4.64 8.65
C LEU A 16 6.71 5.13 9.55
N PRO A 17 5.54 5.55 9.03
CA PRO A 17 4.36 5.85 9.85
C PRO A 17 3.93 4.70 10.77
N VAL A 18 3.95 3.46 10.26
CA VAL A 18 3.64 2.26 11.05
C VAL A 18 4.67 2.08 12.17
N PHE A 19 5.97 2.18 11.88
CA PHE A 19 7.03 2.13 12.90
C PHE A 19 6.84 3.20 13.97
N ILE A 20 6.60 4.46 13.58
CA ILE A 20 6.38 5.58 14.50
C ILE A 20 5.17 5.35 15.41
N SER A 21 4.10 4.76 14.88
CA SER A 21 2.92 4.42 15.67
C SER A 21 3.21 3.31 16.68
N LEU A 22 3.90 2.25 16.25
CA LEU A 22 4.19 1.08 17.07
C LEU A 22 5.22 1.34 18.16
N LYS A 23 6.27 2.14 17.90
CA LYS A 23 7.32 2.44 18.91
C LYS A 23 6.78 3.12 20.18
N LYS A 24 5.56 3.65 20.15
CA LYS A 24 4.93 4.25 21.33
C LYS A 24 4.55 3.21 22.39
N LYS A 25 4.35 1.94 22.02
CA LYS A 25 3.87 0.86 22.90
C LYS A 25 4.70 -0.41 22.84
N PHE A 26 5.57 -0.55 21.83
CA PHE A 26 6.42 -1.72 21.61
C PHE A 26 7.87 -1.31 21.42
N ASN A 27 8.79 -2.24 21.70
CA ASN A 27 10.13 -2.18 21.13
C ASN A 27 10.01 -2.67 19.67
N VAL A 28 10.38 -1.85 18.71
CA VAL A 28 10.18 -2.11 17.27
C VAL A 28 11.52 -2.14 16.55
N VAL A 29 11.70 -3.09 15.65
CA VAL A 29 12.80 -3.08 14.70
C VAL A 29 12.31 -2.50 13.38
N GLY A 30 12.85 -1.37 12.98
CA GLY A 30 12.65 -0.80 11.64
C GLY A 30 13.78 -1.25 10.73
N TYR A 31 13.48 -2.09 9.75
CA TYR A 31 14.46 -2.64 8.82
C TYR A 31 14.25 -2.06 7.42
N ASP A 32 15.35 -1.58 6.83
CA ASP A 32 15.38 -1.17 5.43
C ASP A 32 16.70 -1.59 4.80
N VAL A 33 16.66 -2.09 3.57
CA VAL A 33 17.88 -2.49 2.84
C VAL A 33 18.71 -1.28 2.41
N ASN A 34 18.10 -0.11 2.30
CA ASN A 34 18.78 1.13 1.91
C ASN A 34 19.58 1.70 3.07
N TYR A 35 20.89 1.58 2.99
CA TYR A 35 21.84 2.09 4.00
C TYR A 35 21.63 3.59 4.27
N ASN A 36 21.49 4.41 3.22
CA ASN A 36 21.32 5.86 3.36
C ASN A 36 20.01 6.21 4.07
N ARG A 37 18.92 5.45 3.82
CA ARG A 37 17.67 5.59 4.55
C ARG A 37 17.88 5.36 6.05
N ILE A 38 18.54 4.28 6.42
CA ILE A 38 18.83 3.95 7.83
C ILE A 38 19.75 4.99 8.47
N LYS A 39 20.82 5.40 7.78
CA LYS A 39 21.73 6.44 8.25
C LYS A 39 20.98 7.73 8.58
N ASN A 40 20.13 8.19 7.67
CA ASN A 40 19.36 9.41 7.87
C ASN A 40 18.35 9.31 9.01
N LEU A 41 17.62 8.20 9.12
CA LEU A 41 16.68 8.00 10.24
C LEU A 41 17.37 7.96 11.60
N ARG A 42 18.59 7.41 11.70
CA ARG A 42 19.40 7.41 12.93
C ARG A 42 19.83 8.81 13.38
N ILE A 43 20.07 9.71 12.45
CA ILE A 43 20.35 11.14 12.73
C ILE A 43 19.09 12.01 12.75
N LEU A 44 17.91 11.37 12.88
CA LEU A 44 16.60 12.01 12.99
C LEU A 44 16.23 12.86 11.76
N LYS A 45 16.64 12.41 10.55
CA LYS A 45 16.32 13.04 9.27
C LYS A 45 15.41 12.10 8.45
N ASP A 46 14.22 12.59 8.12
CA ASP A 46 13.31 11.91 7.19
C ASP A 46 13.40 12.54 5.80
N ASN A 47 13.95 11.80 4.82
CA ASN A 47 14.08 12.29 3.44
C ASN A 47 12.73 12.47 2.72
N ASN A 48 11.66 11.86 3.24
CA ASN A 48 10.32 12.03 2.70
C ASN A 48 9.60 13.27 3.26
N ASN A 49 10.21 13.95 4.26
CA ASN A 49 9.67 15.13 4.95
C ASN A 49 8.28 14.91 5.61
N GLU A 50 7.92 13.66 5.90
CA GLU A 50 6.65 13.31 6.56
C GLU A 50 6.72 13.51 8.09
N PHE A 51 7.91 13.31 8.67
CA PHE A 51 8.13 13.35 10.13
C PHE A 51 9.21 14.36 10.55
N LYS A 52 8.90 15.07 11.63
CA LYS A 52 9.86 15.98 12.27
C LYS A 52 10.85 15.18 13.15
N LYS A 53 11.98 15.82 13.51
CA LYS A 53 13.00 15.22 14.39
C LYS A 53 12.43 14.61 15.68
N ASN A 54 11.45 15.28 16.30
CA ASN A 54 10.84 14.79 17.53
C ASN A 54 10.03 13.50 17.35
N ASP A 55 9.40 13.31 16.19
CA ASP A 55 8.66 12.09 15.89
C ASP A 55 9.60 10.88 15.70
N LEU A 56 10.82 11.14 15.20
CA LEU A 56 11.83 10.11 14.96
C LEU A 56 12.58 9.70 16.24
N LYS A 57 12.62 10.51 17.29
CA LYS A 57 13.28 10.17 18.56
C LYS A 57 12.78 8.84 19.12
N ILE A 58 13.70 7.95 19.45
CA ILE A 58 13.41 6.64 20.05
C ILE A 58 13.66 6.74 21.57
N LYS A 59 12.64 6.43 22.37
CA LYS A 59 12.67 6.47 23.83
C LYS A 59 12.72 5.08 24.50
N ASN A 60 12.72 4.01 23.72
CA ASN A 60 12.75 2.62 24.17
C ASN A 60 13.80 1.84 23.35
N ASN A 61 13.83 0.51 23.48
CA ASN A 61 14.77 -0.35 22.76
C ASN A 61 14.38 -0.61 21.29
N SER A 62 13.66 0.33 20.64
CA SER A 62 13.45 0.29 19.20
C SER A 62 14.71 0.71 18.45
N ILE A 63 14.90 0.20 17.24
CA ILE A 63 16.08 0.49 16.44
C ILE A 63 15.73 0.67 14.96
N PHE A 64 16.55 1.44 14.25
CA PHE A 64 16.61 1.44 12.79
C PHE A 64 17.83 0.64 12.33
N THR A 65 17.67 -0.32 11.42
CA THR A 65 18.75 -1.19 10.98
C THR A 65 18.62 -1.63 9.52
N ASN A 66 19.75 -1.91 8.90
CA ASN A 66 19.85 -2.61 7.61
C ASN A 66 20.50 -4.01 7.75
N LYS A 67 20.74 -4.45 8.99
CA LYS A 67 21.34 -5.76 9.27
C LYS A 67 20.23 -6.80 9.49
N SER A 68 20.17 -7.85 8.68
CA SER A 68 19.17 -8.92 8.80
C SER A 68 19.25 -9.68 10.14
N LYS A 69 20.42 -9.74 10.77
CA LYS A 69 20.61 -10.34 12.11
C LYS A 69 19.73 -9.68 13.18
N ASP A 70 19.51 -8.36 13.08
CA ASP A 70 18.74 -7.64 14.09
C ASP A 70 17.24 -7.99 14.08
N ILE A 71 16.72 -8.55 12.97
CA ILE A 71 15.32 -8.98 12.85
C ILE A 71 15.07 -10.41 13.35
N GLU A 72 16.11 -11.20 13.63
CA GLU A 72 15.98 -12.59 14.11
C GLU A 72 15.21 -12.70 15.43
N ARG A 73 15.32 -11.68 16.30
CA ARG A 73 14.61 -11.64 17.59
C ARG A 73 13.11 -11.30 17.45
N CYS A 74 12.67 -10.82 16.28
CA CYS A 74 11.29 -10.41 16.05
C CYS A 74 10.36 -11.61 15.86
N ASN A 75 9.06 -11.39 16.11
CA ASN A 75 8.02 -12.41 15.99
C ASN A 75 6.70 -11.88 15.41
N PHE A 76 6.72 -10.62 14.93
CA PHE A 76 5.60 -9.98 14.24
C PHE A 76 6.18 -9.10 13.12
N PHE A 77 6.05 -9.52 11.88
CA PHE A 77 6.65 -8.84 10.73
C PHE A 77 5.57 -8.09 9.94
N ILE A 78 5.85 -6.85 9.57
CA ILE A 78 5.01 -6.01 8.71
C ILE A 78 5.87 -5.60 7.52
N VAL A 79 5.48 -6.04 6.32
CA VAL A 79 6.19 -5.78 5.07
C VAL A 79 5.50 -4.65 4.33
N ALA A 80 6.18 -3.50 4.20
CA ALA A 80 5.68 -2.27 3.58
C ALA A 80 6.70 -1.73 2.56
N VAL A 81 7.00 -2.53 1.55
CA VAL A 81 7.97 -2.22 0.50
C VAL A 81 7.28 -1.75 -0.78
N PRO A 82 7.95 -0.98 -1.66
CA PRO A 82 7.37 -0.53 -2.92
C PRO A 82 6.98 -1.69 -3.87
N THR A 83 5.92 -1.46 -4.65
CA THR A 83 5.43 -2.38 -5.70
C THR A 83 5.24 -1.62 -7.02
N PRO A 84 6.33 -1.09 -7.63
CA PRO A 84 6.22 -0.37 -8.89
C PRO A 84 5.85 -1.32 -10.04
N LEU A 85 5.43 -0.75 -11.17
CA LEU A 85 5.34 -1.53 -12.41
C LEU A 85 6.75 -1.89 -12.89
N LYS A 86 6.91 -3.09 -13.47
CA LYS A 86 8.14 -3.53 -14.13
C LYS A 86 8.37 -2.73 -15.41
N ASN A 87 7.54 -2.97 -16.37
CA ASN A 87 7.42 -2.25 -17.62
C ASN A 87 6.15 -1.40 -17.51
N LYS A 88 5.82 -0.61 -18.51
CA LYS A 88 4.68 0.34 -18.43
C LYS A 88 3.39 -0.22 -17.80
N ASN A 89 3.16 -1.57 -17.80
CA ASN A 89 1.86 -2.15 -17.42
C ASN A 89 1.93 -3.46 -16.59
N GLU A 90 3.12 -3.92 -16.18
CA GLU A 90 3.25 -5.19 -15.46
C GLU A 90 3.53 -5.01 -13.98
N PRO A 91 2.83 -5.73 -13.07
CA PRO A 91 3.11 -5.72 -11.64
C PRO A 91 4.54 -6.13 -11.28
N GLY A 92 5.24 -5.32 -10.49
CA GLY A 92 6.60 -5.58 -10.04
C GLY A 92 6.67 -6.04 -8.60
N LEU A 93 6.82 -7.35 -8.35
CA LEU A 93 6.91 -7.92 -7.00
C LEU A 93 8.35 -8.05 -6.46
N LYS A 94 9.37 -7.55 -7.16
CA LYS A 94 10.79 -7.75 -6.82
C LYS A 94 11.09 -7.46 -5.35
N TYR A 95 10.65 -6.33 -4.82
CA TYR A 95 10.93 -5.92 -3.45
C TYR A 95 10.15 -6.75 -2.42
N VAL A 96 8.89 -7.12 -2.72
CA VAL A 96 8.09 -8.03 -1.89
C VAL A 96 8.77 -9.37 -1.79
N LEU A 97 9.16 -9.97 -2.92
CA LEU A 97 9.86 -11.26 -2.96
C LEU A 97 11.18 -11.22 -2.18
N SER A 98 11.95 -10.12 -2.29
CA SER A 98 13.19 -9.91 -1.56
C SER A 98 12.94 -9.82 -0.04
N ALA A 99 11.94 -9.06 0.39
CA ALA A 99 11.57 -8.94 1.80
C ALA A 99 11.16 -10.30 2.39
N PHE A 100 10.35 -11.07 1.67
CA PHE A 100 9.96 -12.41 2.11
C PHE A 100 11.13 -13.41 2.11
N LYS A 101 12.09 -13.30 1.19
CA LYS A 101 13.36 -14.06 1.26
C LYS A 101 14.19 -13.69 2.49
N THR A 102 14.17 -12.44 2.91
CA THR A 102 14.85 -12.01 4.15
C THR A 102 14.16 -12.60 5.38
N ILE A 103 12.82 -12.54 5.46
CA ILE A 103 12.05 -13.13 6.56
C ILE A 103 12.25 -14.66 6.60
N SER A 104 12.26 -15.33 5.43
CA SER A 104 12.38 -16.80 5.37
C SER A 104 13.65 -17.33 6.04
N LYS A 105 14.72 -16.54 6.15
CA LYS A 105 15.96 -16.92 6.81
C LYS A 105 15.86 -16.91 8.34
N VAL A 106 14.90 -16.17 8.90
CA VAL A 106 14.80 -15.90 10.35
C VAL A 106 13.46 -16.33 10.96
N ILE A 107 12.50 -16.74 10.13
CA ILE A 107 11.15 -17.13 10.54
C ILE A 107 11.18 -18.31 11.51
N LYS A 108 10.35 -18.27 12.55
CA LYS A 108 10.21 -19.27 13.60
C LYS A 108 8.74 -19.64 13.80
N LYS A 109 8.54 -20.70 14.55
CA LYS A 109 7.22 -21.15 14.98
C LYS A 109 6.48 -20.05 15.74
N ASP A 110 5.20 -19.90 15.44
CA ASP A 110 4.27 -18.89 15.99
C ASP A 110 4.52 -17.45 15.53
N ASP A 111 5.43 -17.22 14.58
CA ASP A 111 5.61 -15.89 13.99
C ASP A 111 4.40 -15.47 13.18
N ILE A 112 4.14 -14.16 13.18
CA ILE A 112 3.03 -13.54 12.46
C ILE A 112 3.62 -12.60 11.42
N ILE A 113 3.23 -12.75 10.15
CA ILE A 113 3.73 -11.96 9.03
C ILE A 113 2.56 -11.29 8.32
N PHE A 114 2.63 -9.98 8.14
CA PHE A 114 1.68 -9.21 7.32
C PHE A 114 2.37 -8.58 6.13
N LEU A 115 1.73 -8.68 4.96
CA LEU A 115 2.06 -7.88 3.80
C LEU A 115 1.12 -6.67 3.77
N GLU A 116 1.68 -5.45 3.71
CA GLU A 116 0.92 -4.19 3.58
C GLU A 116 1.09 -3.53 2.20
N SER A 117 2.06 -3.97 1.41
CA SER A 117 2.25 -3.48 0.05
C SER A 117 1.05 -3.82 -0.84
N THR A 118 0.71 -2.95 -1.78
CA THR A 118 -0.33 -3.23 -2.79
C THR A 118 0.11 -4.35 -3.70
N VAL A 119 -0.73 -5.38 -3.85
CA VAL A 119 -0.45 -6.57 -4.67
C VAL A 119 -1.74 -7.10 -5.29
N PHE A 120 -1.61 -7.95 -6.30
CA PHE A 120 -2.78 -8.66 -6.85
C PHE A 120 -3.17 -9.87 -5.99
N PRO A 121 -4.45 -10.30 -6.05
CA PRO A 121 -4.96 -11.42 -5.26
C PRO A 121 -4.16 -12.72 -5.44
N GLY A 122 -3.87 -13.37 -4.31
CA GLY A 122 -3.05 -14.59 -4.25
C GLY A 122 -1.55 -14.32 -4.10
N THR A 123 -1.11 -13.07 -4.06
CA THR A 123 0.31 -12.77 -3.82
C THR A 123 0.72 -13.21 -2.42
N THR A 124 -0.03 -12.85 -1.39
CA THR A 124 0.31 -13.16 0.00
C THR A 124 0.21 -14.66 0.27
N ASP A 125 -0.96 -15.25 0.08
CA ASP A 125 -1.26 -16.63 0.50
C ASP A 125 -0.70 -17.72 -0.43
N THR A 126 -0.24 -17.33 -1.62
CA THR A 126 0.33 -18.29 -2.60
C THR A 126 1.81 -17.99 -2.86
N ILE A 127 2.14 -16.80 -3.38
CA ILE A 127 3.51 -16.49 -3.82
C ILE A 127 4.43 -16.29 -2.60
N CYS A 128 4.05 -15.42 -1.69
CA CYS A 128 4.86 -15.11 -0.50
C CYS A 128 4.94 -16.33 0.43
N LYS A 129 3.85 -17.06 0.61
CA LYS A 129 3.82 -18.31 1.39
C LYS A 129 4.82 -19.34 0.85
N LYS A 130 4.88 -19.54 -0.47
CA LYS A 130 5.86 -20.47 -1.08
C LYS A 130 7.31 -20.08 -0.76
N ILE A 131 7.63 -18.78 -0.68
CA ILE A 131 8.98 -18.32 -0.33
C ILE A 131 9.31 -18.66 1.12
N LEU A 132 8.38 -18.44 2.04
CA LEU A 132 8.58 -18.78 3.46
C LEU A 132 8.80 -20.28 3.66
N LEU A 133 8.06 -21.11 2.94
CA LEU A 133 8.14 -22.59 3.01
C LEU A 133 9.39 -23.17 2.35
N LYS A 134 10.03 -22.47 1.39
CA LYS A 134 11.29 -22.92 0.76
C LYS A 134 12.52 -22.81 1.66
N ASN A 135 12.35 -22.41 2.91
CA ASN A 135 13.42 -22.16 3.82
C ASN A 135 14.11 -23.43 4.34
N LYS A 136 15.42 -23.31 4.61
CA LYS A 136 16.25 -24.35 5.23
C LYS A 136 15.80 -24.73 6.66
N ASN A 137 15.06 -23.86 7.35
CA ASN A 137 14.58 -24.08 8.72
C ASN A 137 13.41 -25.06 8.84
N LYS A 138 13.02 -25.73 7.74
CA LYS A 138 11.96 -26.77 7.71
C LYS A 138 10.63 -26.35 8.36
N ILE A 139 10.29 -25.05 8.33
CA ILE A 139 9.03 -24.58 8.88
C ILE A 139 7.86 -25.00 7.98
N THR A 140 6.79 -25.47 8.59
CA THR A 140 5.56 -25.88 7.89
C THR A 140 4.55 -24.74 7.85
N ASP A 141 3.57 -24.82 6.98
CA ASP A 141 2.52 -23.81 6.82
C ASP A 141 1.57 -23.69 8.03
N LYS A 142 1.60 -24.68 8.94
CA LYS A 142 0.84 -24.66 10.20
C LYS A 142 1.60 -24.02 11.35
N GLU A 143 2.87 -23.70 11.16
CA GLU A 143 3.74 -23.20 12.23
C GLU A 143 3.92 -21.68 12.23
N PHE A 144 3.39 -20.95 11.26
CA PHE A 144 3.37 -19.49 11.23
C PHE A 144 2.03 -18.97 10.74
N TYR A 145 1.81 -17.67 10.92
CA TYR A 145 0.57 -17.01 10.51
C TYR A 145 0.88 -15.93 9.49
N LEU A 146 0.21 -16.01 8.34
CA LEU A 146 0.38 -15.09 7.24
C LEU A 146 -0.91 -14.30 7.01
N GLY A 147 -0.81 -12.99 6.86
CA GLY A 147 -1.94 -12.11 6.62
C GLY A 147 -1.62 -10.98 5.65
N TYR A 148 -2.65 -10.28 5.26
CA TYR A 148 -2.61 -9.08 4.44
C TYR A 148 -3.32 -7.93 5.13
N SER A 149 -2.77 -6.73 5.03
CA SER A 149 -3.43 -5.53 5.53
C SER A 149 -3.25 -4.39 4.53
N SER A 150 -4.35 -3.91 3.96
CA SER A 150 -4.29 -2.84 2.98
C SER A 150 -3.86 -1.51 3.61
N GLU A 151 -2.95 -0.79 2.93
CA GLU A 151 -2.61 0.57 3.31
C GLU A 151 -3.51 1.57 2.56
N ARG A 152 -3.99 2.57 3.28
CA ARG A 152 -4.96 3.57 2.80
C ARG A 152 -4.53 5.01 3.06
N ILE A 153 -3.26 5.24 3.42
CA ILE A 153 -2.72 6.59 3.63
C ILE A 153 -2.55 7.28 2.27
N ASN A 154 -2.96 8.53 2.22
CA ASN A 154 -2.55 9.42 1.13
C ASN A 154 -1.39 10.29 1.65
N PRO A 155 -0.20 10.25 1.03
CA PRO A 155 0.89 11.14 1.40
C PRO A 155 0.44 12.61 1.41
N GLY A 156 0.81 13.36 2.46
CA GLY A 156 0.40 14.75 2.63
C GLY A 156 -0.99 14.99 3.22
N ASP A 157 -1.85 13.98 3.30
CA ASP A 157 -3.20 14.11 3.90
C ASP A 157 -3.12 14.01 5.44
N ARG A 158 -3.15 15.17 6.10
CA ARG A 158 -3.12 15.24 7.57
C ARG A 158 -4.44 14.88 8.23
N LYS A 159 -5.57 15.03 7.52
CA LYS A 159 -6.92 14.75 8.04
C LYS A 159 -7.20 13.24 8.08
N HIS A 160 -6.84 12.52 7.02
CA HIS A 160 -7.03 11.07 6.89
C HIS A 160 -5.71 10.32 7.21
N ASN A 161 -5.18 10.55 8.41
CA ASN A 161 -3.98 9.87 8.88
C ASN A 161 -4.29 8.45 9.36
N LEU A 162 -3.23 7.65 9.59
CA LEU A 162 -3.35 6.24 10.05
C LEU A 162 -4.35 6.01 11.17
N LYS A 163 -4.46 6.94 12.12
CA LYS A 163 -5.35 6.77 13.27
C LYS A 163 -6.83 6.94 12.92
N ASN A 164 -7.15 7.77 11.94
CA ASN A 164 -8.52 8.18 11.63
C ASN A 164 -9.18 7.33 10.54
N ILE A 165 -8.39 6.57 9.76
CA ILE A 165 -8.89 5.68 8.70
C ILE A 165 -9.10 4.26 9.21
N SER A 166 -10.11 3.58 8.66
CA SER A 166 -10.32 2.15 8.91
C SER A 166 -9.25 1.32 8.22
N LYS A 167 -8.66 0.35 8.95
CA LYS A 167 -7.65 -0.56 8.40
C LYS A 167 -8.22 -1.96 8.25
N VAL A 168 -8.20 -2.50 7.05
CA VAL A 168 -8.54 -3.91 6.79
C VAL A 168 -7.34 -4.77 7.17
N VAL A 169 -7.60 -5.81 7.95
CA VAL A 169 -6.59 -6.77 8.39
C VAL A 169 -7.13 -8.18 8.13
N SER A 170 -6.58 -8.88 7.16
CA SER A 170 -7.04 -10.20 6.76
C SER A 170 -6.04 -11.28 7.15
N ILE A 171 -6.50 -12.24 7.93
CA ILE A 171 -5.70 -13.37 8.40
C ILE A 171 -6.60 -14.56 8.75
N ASN A 172 -6.21 -15.76 8.32
CA ASN A 172 -6.85 -16.99 8.77
C ASN A 172 -6.11 -17.53 10.00
N ALA A 173 -6.67 -17.27 11.20
CA ALA A 173 -6.05 -17.64 12.46
C ALA A 173 -7.08 -17.84 13.56
N ASN A 174 -6.67 -18.52 14.64
CA ASN A 174 -7.49 -18.67 15.82
C ASN A 174 -7.62 -17.36 16.64
N GLN A 175 -8.56 -17.32 17.59
CA GLN A 175 -8.85 -16.12 18.39
C GLN A 175 -7.65 -15.60 19.20
N LYS A 176 -6.74 -16.49 19.64
CA LYS A 176 -5.52 -16.10 20.36
C LYS A 176 -4.59 -15.26 19.49
N ILE A 177 -4.42 -15.65 18.23
CA ILE A 177 -3.61 -14.91 17.25
C ILE A 177 -4.31 -13.61 16.83
N ILE A 178 -5.63 -13.66 16.58
CA ILE A 178 -6.43 -12.46 16.25
C ILE A 178 -6.31 -11.41 17.36
N ARG A 179 -6.32 -11.79 18.64
CA ARG A 179 -6.09 -10.85 19.75
C ARG A 179 -4.69 -10.21 19.69
N LYS A 180 -3.64 -10.97 19.36
CA LYS A 180 -2.28 -10.41 19.17
C LYS A 180 -2.26 -9.42 18.01
N VAL A 181 -2.86 -9.78 16.90
CA VAL A 181 -2.96 -8.92 15.69
C VAL A 181 -3.69 -7.62 16.02
N LYS A 182 -4.87 -7.69 16.66
CA LYS A 182 -5.61 -6.50 17.12
C LYS A 182 -4.77 -5.65 18.07
N ARG A 183 -4.03 -6.25 19.01
CA ARG A 183 -3.16 -5.52 19.94
C ARG A 183 -2.09 -4.71 19.21
N VAL A 184 -1.53 -5.21 18.13
CA VAL A 184 -0.55 -4.48 17.30
C VAL A 184 -1.25 -3.39 16.50
N TYR A 185 -2.25 -3.75 15.72
CA TYR A 185 -2.90 -2.84 14.77
C TYR A 185 -3.76 -1.74 15.41
N ASN A 186 -4.28 -1.93 16.63
CA ASN A 186 -4.95 -0.86 17.39
C ASN A 186 -4.02 0.31 17.76
N ASN A 187 -2.69 0.11 17.68
CA ASN A 187 -1.74 1.22 17.82
C ASN A 187 -1.50 1.94 16.49
N VAL A 188 -1.90 1.34 15.38
CA VAL A 188 -1.77 1.91 14.02
C VAL A 188 -3.06 2.63 13.61
N SER A 189 -4.23 2.00 13.83
CA SER A 189 -5.54 2.55 13.47
C SER A 189 -6.56 2.34 14.58
N LYS A 190 -7.48 3.30 14.76
CA LYS A 190 -8.58 3.19 15.74
C LYS A 190 -9.67 2.21 15.31
N LYS A 191 -9.88 2.00 14.01
CA LYS A 191 -10.92 1.12 13.47
C LYS A 191 -10.29 0.01 12.62
N ILE A 192 -10.38 -1.24 13.11
CA ILE A 192 -9.85 -2.42 12.44
C ILE A 192 -11.00 -3.30 11.99
N VAL A 193 -11.02 -3.64 10.71
CA VAL A 193 -11.95 -4.59 10.10
C VAL A 193 -11.19 -5.89 9.86
N ILE A 194 -11.58 -6.95 10.55
CA ILE A 194 -10.96 -8.28 10.43
C ILE A 194 -11.67 -9.09 9.34
N SER A 195 -10.89 -9.66 8.43
CA SER A 195 -11.35 -10.64 7.44
C SER A 195 -10.51 -11.92 7.52
N LYS A 196 -11.08 -13.05 7.13
CA LYS A 196 -10.34 -14.32 6.96
C LYS A 196 -9.88 -14.55 5.51
N LYS A 197 -10.38 -13.78 4.59
CA LYS A 197 -10.21 -13.96 3.15
C LYS A 197 -9.16 -12.99 2.62
N ILE A 198 -7.93 -13.46 2.49
CA ILE A 198 -6.78 -12.64 2.10
C ILE A 198 -6.93 -12.12 0.67
N LYS A 199 -7.34 -12.97 -0.28
CA LYS A 199 -7.49 -12.58 -1.69
C LYS A 199 -8.52 -11.48 -1.90
N GLU A 200 -9.63 -11.54 -1.17
CA GLU A 200 -10.67 -10.50 -1.20
C GLU A 200 -10.16 -9.18 -0.61
N ALA A 201 -9.33 -9.23 0.43
CA ALA A 201 -8.70 -8.02 0.98
C ALA A 201 -7.65 -7.42 0.02
N GLU A 202 -6.86 -8.24 -0.67
CA GLU A 202 -5.95 -7.80 -1.73
C GLU A 202 -6.72 -7.15 -2.88
N LEU A 203 -7.82 -7.77 -3.33
CA LEU A 203 -8.65 -7.24 -4.42
C LEU A 203 -9.34 -5.93 -4.02
N SER A 204 -9.86 -5.83 -2.79
CA SER A 204 -10.55 -4.62 -2.31
C SER A 204 -9.65 -3.38 -2.39
N LYS A 205 -8.36 -3.53 -2.09
CA LYS A 205 -7.39 -2.44 -2.21
C LYS A 205 -7.25 -1.94 -3.65
N LEU A 206 -7.18 -2.84 -4.61
CA LEU A 206 -7.09 -2.49 -6.03
C LEU A 206 -8.35 -1.76 -6.51
N ILE A 207 -9.54 -2.20 -6.06
CA ILE A 207 -10.82 -1.60 -6.41
C ILE A 207 -10.91 -0.16 -5.90
N GLU A 208 -10.45 0.13 -4.66
CA GLU A 208 -10.49 1.48 -4.07
C GLU A 208 -9.78 2.51 -4.95
N ASN A 209 -8.60 2.19 -5.45
CA ASN A 209 -7.81 3.09 -6.28
C ASN A 209 -8.29 3.09 -7.75
N THR A 210 -8.69 1.94 -8.29
CA THR A 210 -9.26 1.85 -9.65
C THR A 210 -10.54 2.66 -9.76
N GLN A 211 -11.42 2.60 -8.76
CA GLN A 211 -12.65 3.38 -8.73
C GLN A 211 -12.38 4.89 -8.76
N ARG A 212 -11.38 5.38 -8.02
CA ARG A 212 -10.96 6.78 -8.05
C ARG A 212 -10.40 7.16 -9.42
N ASP A 213 -9.52 6.33 -9.99
CA ASP A 213 -8.92 6.54 -11.31
C ASP A 213 -9.98 6.66 -12.41
N LEU A 214 -10.98 5.78 -12.39
CA LEU A 214 -12.11 5.80 -13.34
C LEU A 214 -13.01 7.04 -13.20
N ASN A 215 -13.27 7.50 -11.99
CA ASN A 215 -14.05 8.72 -11.80
C ASN A 215 -13.32 9.97 -12.32
N ILE A 216 -11.99 9.99 -12.18
CA ILE A 216 -11.17 11.07 -12.75
C ILE A 216 -11.15 10.96 -14.28
N SER A 217 -11.04 9.75 -14.84
CA SER A 217 -11.05 9.57 -16.30
C SER A 217 -12.36 10.01 -16.93
N LEU A 218 -13.50 9.76 -16.28
CA LEU A 218 -14.78 10.27 -16.73
C LEU A 218 -14.78 11.82 -16.79
N MET A 219 -14.27 12.48 -15.74
CA MET A 219 -14.20 13.96 -15.74
C MET A 219 -13.24 14.49 -16.81
N ASN A 220 -12.14 13.78 -17.05
CA ASN A 220 -11.19 14.11 -18.11
C ASN A 220 -11.84 13.99 -19.50
N GLU A 221 -12.56 12.90 -19.75
CA GLU A 221 -13.28 12.68 -21.00
C GLU A 221 -14.32 13.76 -21.26
N ILE A 222 -15.12 14.13 -20.24
CA ILE A 222 -16.11 15.22 -20.34
C ILE A 222 -15.44 16.57 -20.59
N MET A 223 -14.29 16.84 -19.97
CA MET A 223 -13.52 18.07 -20.23
C MET A 223 -13.04 18.14 -21.68
N ILE A 224 -12.50 17.05 -22.22
CA ILE A 224 -12.10 16.96 -23.63
C ILE A 224 -13.31 17.17 -24.57
N LEU A 225 -14.44 16.54 -24.25
CA LEU A 225 -15.68 16.69 -25.02
C LEU A 225 -16.18 18.13 -25.02
N CYS A 226 -16.24 18.78 -23.86
CA CYS A 226 -16.64 20.19 -23.74
C CYS A 226 -15.75 21.11 -24.59
N HIS A 227 -14.44 20.92 -24.53
CA HIS A 227 -13.49 21.68 -25.34
C HIS A 227 -13.73 21.48 -26.83
N LYS A 228 -13.92 20.24 -27.30
CA LYS A 228 -14.21 19.93 -28.73
C LYS A 228 -15.53 20.50 -29.21
N LYS A 229 -16.51 20.71 -28.33
CA LYS A 229 -17.85 21.21 -28.65
C LYS A 229 -18.04 22.69 -28.26
N ASN A 230 -16.98 23.36 -27.84
CA ASN A 230 -17.01 24.76 -27.38
C ASN A 230 -18.06 25.00 -26.28
N LEU A 231 -18.13 24.08 -25.29
CA LEU A 231 -18.99 24.16 -24.11
C LEU A 231 -18.16 24.55 -22.88
N ASP A 232 -18.75 25.35 -21.99
CA ASP A 232 -18.11 25.64 -20.69
C ASP A 232 -18.24 24.44 -19.76
N PHE A 233 -17.10 23.74 -19.55
CA PHE A 233 -17.01 22.61 -18.68
C PHE A 233 -17.44 22.93 -17.24
N ASN A 234 -17.10 24.12 -16.72
CA ASN A 234 -17.42 24.49 -15.34
C ASN A 234 -18.94 24.65 -15.16
N GLU A 235 -19.62 25.25 -16.13
CA GLU A 235 -21.08 25.40 -16.08
C GLU A 235 -21.78 24.03 -16.22
N VAL A 236 -21.32 23.16 -17.13
CA VAL A 236 -21.83 21.78 -17.25
C VAL A 236 -21.74 21.02 -15.95
N ILE A 237 -20.57 21.05 -15.30
CA ILE A 237 -20.35 20.34 -14.01
C ILE A 237 -21.12 21.01 -12.86
N LYS A 238 -21.26 22.31 -12.84
CA LYS A 238 -22.08 23.05 -11.86
C LYS A 238 -23.55 22.60 -11.94
N LEU A 239 -24.10 22.49 -13.12
CA LEU A 239 -25.46 21.98 -13.33
C LEU A 239 -25.60 20.51 -12.94
N ALA A 240 -24.63 19.65 -13.31
CA ALA A 240 -24.65 18.25 -12.94
C ALA A 240 -24.57 18.03 -11.40
N LYS A 241 -23.80 18.88 -10.69
CA LYS A 241 -23.64 18.83 -9.23
C LYS A 241 -24.95 19.16 -8.46
N THR A 242 -25.98 19.69 -9.11
CA THR A 242 -27.29 19.91 -8.49
C THR A 242 -28.02 18.60 -8.19
N LYS A 243 -27.68 17.51 -8.88
CA LYS A 243 -28.25 16.21 -8.61
C LYS A 243 -27.65 15.64 -7.32
N TRP A 244 -28.51 15.20 -6.39
CA TRP A 244 -28.15 14.79 -5.02
C TRP A 244 -27.11 13.64 -4.95
N ASN A 245 -27.10 12.74 -5.92
CA ASN A 245 -26.18 11.58 -5.95
C ASN A 245 -25.02 11.73 -6.96
N PHE A 246 -24.77 12.94 -7.46
CA PHE A 246 -23.64 13.18 -8.35
C PHE A 246 -22.32 13.13 -7.56
N LEU A 247 -21.39 12.29 -8.00
CA LEU A 247 -20.08 12.15 -7.37
C LEU A 247 -19.16 13.30 -7.79
N LYS A 248 -18.64 14.03 -6.80
CA LYS A 248 -17.81 15.23 -7.01
C LYS A 248 -16.35 14.84 -7.25
N PHE A 249 -15.99 14.61 -8.51
CA PHE A 249 -14.63 14.49 -8.98
C PHE A 249 -14.28 15.68 -9.89
N ASN A 250 -12.97 15.93 -10.04
CA ASN A 250 -12.45 16.97 -10.92
C ASN A 250 -11.54 16.33 -11.97
N PRO A 251 -11.43 16.92 -13.18
CA PRO A 251 -10.47 16.49 -14.18
C PRO A 251 -9.05 16.88 -13.74
N GLY A 252 -8.06 16.24 -14.34
CA GLY A 252 -6.65 16.57 -14.12
C GLY A 252 -5.69 15.44 -14.47
N LEU A 253 -4.41 15.73 -14.36
CA LEU A 253 -3.36 14.73 -14.53
C LEU A 253 -3.38 13.73 -13.38
N VAL A 254 -3.31 12.45 -13.71
CA VAL A 254 -3.26 11.36 -12.73
C VAL A 254 -1.82 10.88 -12.59
N GLY A 255 -1.19 11.30 -11.52
CA GLY A 255 0.19 10.95 -11.18
C GLY A 255 0.32 10.16 -9.88
N GLY A 256 1.58 10.01 -9.44
CA GLY A 256 1.93 9.33 -8.20
C GLY A 256 2.11 7.82 -8.33
N HIS A 257 2.25 7.14 -7.17
CA HIS A 257 2.65 5.72 -7.12
C HIS A 257 1.48 4.74 -7.02
N CYS A 258 0.23 5.20 -6.91
CA CYS A 258 -0.93 4.34 -6.66
C CYS A 258 -1.94 4.38 -7.81
N LEU A 259 -2.51 5.55 -8.11
CA LEU A 259 -3.57 5.67 -9.11
C LEU A 259 -3.18 5.18 -10.52
N PRO A 260 -2.00 5.55 -11.06
CA PRO A 260 -1.59 5.04 -12.37
C PRO A 260 -1.10 3.59 -12.34
N VAL A 261 -0.96 2.96 -11.18
CA VAL A 261 -0.34 1.64 -11.00
C VAL A 261 -1.36 0.54 -10.68
N ASP A 262 -2.23 0.76 -9.70
CA ASP A 262 -3.15 -0.25 -9.17
C ASP A 262 -4.15 -0.78 -10.23
N PRO A 263 -4.67 0.03 -11.19
CA PRO A 263 -5.50 -0.49 -12.28
C PRO A 263 -4.80 -1.54 -13.15
N PHE A 264 -3.48 -1.43 -13.34
CA PHE A 264 -2.71 -2.43 -14.08
C PHE A 264 -2.51 -3.71 -13.26
N TYR A 265 -2.40 -3.63 -11.93
CA TYR A 265 -2.43 -4.80 -11.05
C TYR A 265 -3.75 -5.55 -11.17
N LEU A 266 -4.88 -4.83 -11.19
CA LEU A 266 -6.21 -5.40 -11.40
C LEU A 266 -6.33 -6.06 -12.78
N SER A 267 -5.92 -5.37 -13.83
CA SER A 267 -5.96 -5.87 -15.21
C SER A 267 -5.07 -7.10 -15.41
N SER A 268 -3.85 -7.08 -14.87
CA SER A 268 -2.94 -8.23 -14.90
C SER A 268 -3.49 -9.43 -14.14
N TYR A 269 -4.18 -9.23 -13.04
CA TYR A 269 -4.84 -10.31 -12.31
C TYR A 269 -5.98 -10.93 -13.12
N ALA A 270 -6.84 -10.10 -13.71
CA ALA A 270 -7.97 -10.53 -14.53
C ALA A 270 -7.53 -11.30 -15.78
N SER A 271 -6.42 -10.90 -16.41
CA SER A 271 -5.89 -11.54 -17.62
C SER A 271 -5.48 -13.01 -17.40
N LYS A 272 -5.11 -13.39 -16.17
CA LYS A 272 -4.84 -14.79 -15.81
C LYS A 272 -6.06 -15.71 -15.98
N SER A 273 -7.26 -15.13 -15.90
CA SER A 273 -8.53 -15.81 -16.17
C SER A 273 -9.05 -15.54 -17.58
N LYS A 274 -8.19 -15.07 -18.49
CA LYS A 274 -8.54 -14.68 -19.87
C LYS A 274 -9.62 -13.57 -19.94
N TYR A 275 -9.79 -12.80 -18.85
CA TYR A 275 -10.74 -11.68 -18.78
C TYR A 275 -10.03 -10.34 -19.00
N LYS A 276 -10.47 -9.57 -19.99
CA LYS A 276 -9.98 -8.21 -20.27
C LYS A 276 -10.82 -7.19 -19.52
N THR A 277 -10.23 -6.41 -18.63
CA THR A 277 -10.88 -5.33 -17.86
C THR A 277 -11.11 -4.11 -18.78
N LYS A 278 -12.17 -4.13 -19.59
CA LYS A 278 -12.42 -3.11 -20.62
C LYS A 278 -12.52 -1.70 -20.03
N VAL A 279 -13.38 -1.49 -19.03
CA VAL A 279 -13.60 -0.19 -18.38
C VAL A 279 -12.32 0.35 -17.75
N THR A 280 -11.60 -0.48 -17.00
CA THR A 280 -10.34 -0.09 -16.35
C THR A 280 -9.29 0.38 -17.34
N LEU A 281 -9.13 -0.35 -18.46
CA LEU A 281 -8.13 -0.02 -19.47
C LEU A 281 -8.52 1.22 -20.27
N ALA A 282 -9.79 1.39 -20.62
CA ALA A 282 -10.30 2.60 -21.30
C ALA A 282 -10.08 3.84 -20.41
N GLY A 283 -10.41 3.77 -19.12
CA GLY A 283 -10.15 4.88 -18.18
C GLY A 283 -8.67 5.24 -18.07
N ARG A 284 -7.79 4.23 -18.06
CA ARG A 284 -6.32 4.47 -18.07
C ARG A 284 -5.84 5.12 -19.36
N GLU A 285 -6.40 4.74 -20.50
CA GLU A 285 -6.08 5.34 -21.80
C GLU A 285 -6.45 6.83 -21.79
N ILE A 286 -7.66 7.18 -21.32
CA ILE A 286 -8.12 8.57 -21.19
C ILE A 286 -7.18 9.35 -20.25
N ASN A 287 -6.91 8.84 -19.05
CA ASN A 287 -6.03 9.53 -18.09
C ASN A 287 -4.60 9.72 -18.62
N ASN A 288 -4.09 8.77 -19.38
CA ASN A 288 -2.76 8.89 -20.01
C ASN A 288 -2.76 9.89 -21.18
N SER A 289 -3.87 10.08 -21.89
CA SER A 289 -3.97 11.04 -23.01
C SER A 289 -4.03 12.50 -22.55
N MET A 290 -4.33 12.76 -21.26
CA MET A 290 -4.48 14.11 -20.71
C MET A 290 -3.20 14.94 -20.79
N GLU A 291 -2.02 14.31 -20.67
CA GLU A 291 -0.74 14.98 -20.82
C GLU A 291 -0.63 15.66 -22.20
N ASN A 292 -0.89 14.90 -23.26
CA ASN A 292 -0.89 15.44 -24.63
C ASN A 292 -2.00 16.48 -24.86
N PHE A 293 -3.20 16.25 -24.30
CA PHE A 293 -4.30 17.18 -24.43
C PHE A 293 -3.94 18.55 -23.84
N ILE A 294 -3.43 18.59 -22.61
CA ILE A 294 -3.06 19.84 -21.94
C ILE A 294 -1.88 20.52 -22.64
N THR A 295 -0.86 19.75 -23.06
CA THR A 295 0.27 20.28 -23.82
C THR A 295 -0.18 20.97 -25.11
N ASN A 296 -1.09 20.35 -25.86
CA ASN A 296 -1.64 20.92 -27.09
C ASN A 296 -2.48 22.20 -26.84
N LEU A 297 -3.17 22.29 -25.71
CA LEU A 297 -3.86 23.52 -25.32
C LEU A 297 -2.87 24.66 -25.07
N ILE A 298 -1.83 24.42 -24.30
CA ILE A 298 -0.81 25.41 -23.97
C ILE A 298 -0.12 25.93 -25.24
N ILE A 299 0.26 25.01 -26.15
CA ILE A 299 0.92 25.39 -27.42
C ILE A 299 0.03 26.27 -28.30
N LYS A 300 -1.30 26.10 -28.25
CA LYS A 300 -2.21 26.92 -29.03
C LYS A 300 -2.43 28.35 -28.48
N GLU A 301 -2.16 28.56 -27.21
CA GLU A 301 -2.27 29.85 -26.51
C GLU A 301 -0.97 30.67 -26.56
N ILE A 302 0.15 30.07 -26.96
CA ILE A 302 1.45 30.71 -27.18
C ILE A 302 1.62 31.09 -28.66
#